data_967b3c11a88c28ff825534ad2a92ac5f
#
_entry.id   967b3c11a88c28ff825534ad2a92ac5f
#
_cell.length_a   1.000
_cell.length_b   1.000
_cell.length_c   1.000
_cell.angle_alpha   90.00
_cell.angle_beta   90.00
_cell.angle_gamma   90.00
#
_symmetry.space_group_name_H-M   'P 1'
#
loop_
_entity.id
_entity.type
_entity.pdbx_description
1 polymer ?
#
loop_
_entity_poly.entity_id
_entity_poly.type
_entity_poly.pdbx_seq_one_letter_code
_entity_poly.pdbx_strand_id
1 'polypeptide(L)' 'MKQILIVEDDSFLNKMLAYNLTADGYGVTSALNARTAAEAIRQREFNLVLLDINLPDGNGFELCKLIKPQHPDTIGFS' A
#
# COMPACT_ATOMS: atom_id res chain seq x y z
N MET A 1 -7.94 4.89 14.54
CA MET A 1 -8.39 4.74 13.15
C MET A 1 -7.63 3.62 12.47
N LYS A 2 -8.24 3.01 11.49
CA LYS A 2 -7.56 1.96 10.74
C LYS A 2 -6.56 2.57 9.76
N GLN A 3 -5.42 1.92 9.60
CA GLN A 3 -4.33 2.38 8.76
C GLN A 3 -4.30 1.59 7.46
N ILE A 4 -4.23 2.30 6.35
CA ILE A 4 -4.21 1.70 5.02
C ILE A 4 -2.94 2.16 4.29
N LEU A 5 -2.24 1.21 3.69
CA LEU A 5 -1.13 1.49 2.78
C LEU A 5 -1.61 1.32 1.34
N ILE A 6 -1.39 2.33 0.53
CA ILE A 6 -1.68 2.26 -0.92
C ILE A 6 -0.35 2.17 -1.65
N VAL A 7 -0.19 1.14 -2.47
CA VAL A 7 1.01 0.93 -3.28
C VAL A 7 0.60 0.95 -4.74
N GLU A 8 0.80 2.08 -5.40
CA GLU A 8 0.37 2.31 -6.78
C GLU A 8 1.29 3.34 -7.42
N ASP A 9 1.87 3.00 -8.58
CA ASP A 9 2.84 3.87 -9.26
C ASP A 9 2.19 5.01 -10.05
N ASP A 10 0.92 4.89 -10.42
CA ASP A 10 0.18 5.99 -11.03
C ASP A 10 -0.16 7.00 -9.93
N SER A 11 0.52 8.16 -9.95
CA SER A 11 0.37 9.14 -8.88
C SER A 11 -1.04 9.73 -8.82
N PHE A 12 -1.71 9.86 -9.95
CA PHE A 12 -3.08 10.37 -9.97
C PHE A 12 -4.05 9.39 -9.32
N LEU A 13 -3.97 8.13 -9.69
CA LEU A 13 -4.82 7.09 -9.09
C LEU A 13 -4.52 6.94 -7.60
N ASN A 14 -3.24 6.98 -7.23
CA ASN A 14 -2.84 6.89 -5.84
C ASN A 14 -3.47 8.03 -5.02
N LYS A 15 -3.41 9.26 -5.52
CA LYS A 15 -3.99 10.42 -4.85
C LYS A 15 -5.50 10.31 -4.73
N MET A 16 -6.17 9.81 -5.77
CA MET A 16 -7.62 9.64 -5.74
C MET A 16 -8.05 8.64 -4.67
N LEU A 17 -7.35 7.50 -4.61
CA LEU A 17 -7.63 6.48 -3.60
C LEU A 17 -7.37 7.03 -2.20
N ALA A 18 -6.25 7.73 -2.01
CA ALA A 18 -5.90 8.31 -0.72
C ALA A 18 -6.94 9.33 -0.27
N TYR A 19 -7.38 10.18 -1.19
CA TYR A 19 -8.39 11.20 -0.88
C TYR A 19 -9.71 10.56 -0.42
N ASN A 20 -10.19 9.58 -1.18
CA ASN A 20 -11.46 8.93 -0.86
C ASN A 20 -11.41 8.18 0.46
N LEU A 21 -10.32 7.46 0.73
CA LEU A 21 -10.19 6.70 1.96
C LEU A 21 -9.99 7.62 3.17
N THR A 22 -9.26 8.71 3.00
CA THR A 22 -9.10 9.69 4.07
C THR A 22 -10.44 10.34 4.41
N ALA A 23 -11.24 10.64 3.39
CA ALA A 23 -12.58 11.21 3.59
C ALA A 23 -13.49 10.25 4.36
N ASP A 24 -13.26 8.94 4.23
CA ASP A 24 -14.03 7.92 4.95
C ASP A 24 -13.50 7.66 6.37
N GLY A 25 -12.49 8.38 6.81
CA GLY A 25 -12.01 8.29 8.19
C GLY A 25 -10.81 7.37 8.40
N TYR A 26 -10.18 6.88 7.33
CA TYR A 26 -8.99 6.03 7.45
C TYR A 26 -7.71 6.87 7.51
N GLY A 27 -6.70 6.33 8.19
CA GLY A 27 -5.35 6.86 8.08
C GLY A 27 -4.70 6.24 6.85
N VAL A 28 -4.13 7.06 5.95
CA VAL A 28 -3.62 6.58 4.67
C VAL A 28 -2.15 6.94 4.53
N THR A 29 -1.36 5.96 4.10
CA THR A 29 0.02 6.15 3.68
C THR A 29 0.11 5.73 2.21
N SER A 30 0.71 6.57 1.38
CA SER A 30 0.86 6.31 -0.05
C SER A 30 2.30 5.97 -0.38
N ALA A 31 2.49 4.94 -1.21
CA ALA A 31 3.77 4.57 -1.77
C ALA A 31 3.64 4.45 -3.28
N LEU A 32 4.60 4.97 -4.03
CA LEU A 32 4.56 4.96 -5.48
C LEU A 32 5.39 3.83 -6.08
N ASN A 33 6.09 3.07 -5.25
CA ASN A 33 6.93 1.96 -5.70
C ASN A 33 7.14 0.96 -4.57
N ALA A 34 7.73 -0.18 -4.90
CA ALA A 34 7.92 -1.26 -3.94
C ALA A 34 8.90 -0.89 -2.83
N ARG A 35 9.95 -0.13 -3.14
CA ARG A 35 10.94 0.28 -2.14
C ARG A 35 10.31 1.16 -1.06
N THR A 36 9.56 2.16 -1.46
CA THR A 36 8.88 3.06 -0.51
C THR A 36 7.87 2.29 0.33
N ALA A 37 7.14 1.36 -0.30
CA ALA A 37 6.18 0.53 0.41
C ALA A 37 6.87 -0.35 1.45
N ALA A 38 8.01 -0.95 1.10
CA ALA A 38 8.76 -1.78 2.04
C ALA A 38 9.24 -0.98 3.25
N GLU A 39 9.70 0.25 3.02
CA GLU A 39 10.10 1.12 4.12
C GLU A 39 8.91 1.43 5.05
N ALA A 40 7.75 1.72 4.48
CA ALA A 40 6.57 2.01 5.28
C ALA A 40 6.15 0.80 6.12
N ILE A 41 6.20 -0.39 5.54
CA ILE A 41 5.84 -1.62 6.24
C ILE A 41 6.77 -1.90 7.41
N ARG A 42 8.06 -1.54 7.29
CA ARG A 42 9.02 -1.71 8.37
C ARG A 42 8.82 -0.71 9.50
N GLN A 43 8.25 0.45 9.21
CA GLN A 43 8.13 1.54 10.17
C GLN A 43 6.82 1.55 10.93
N ARG A 44 5.76 0.97 10.38
CA ARG A 44 4.45 0.98 11.03
C ARG A 44 3.61 -0.21 10.58
N GLU A 45 2.58 -0.48 11.35
CA GLU A 45 1.62 -1.53 11.03
C GLU A 45 0.44 -0.97 10.25
N PHE A 46 -0.08 -1.77 9.34
CA PHE A 46 -1.26 -1.42 8.54
C PHE A 46 -2.34 -2.47 8.73
N ASN A 47 -3.59 -2.03 8.68
CA ASN A 47 -4.75 -2.94 8.72
C ASN A 47 -5.07 -3.48 7.33
N LEU A 48 -4.77 -2.69 6.29
CA LEU A 48 -5.06 -3.05 4.91
C LEU A 48 -3.96 -2.52 4.01
N VAL A 49 -3.59 -3.31 3.01
CA VAL A 49 -2.67 -2.89 1.95
C VAL A 49 -3.37 -3.05 0.61
N LEU A 50 -3.50 -1.96 -0.14
CA LEU A 50 -3.96 -1.99 -1.52
C LEU A 50 -2.71 -1.99 -2.41
N LEU A 51 -2.50 -3.08 -3.12
CA LEU A 51 -1.24 -3.34 -3.80
C LEU A 51 -1.42 -3.50 -5.29
N ASP A 52 -0.75 -2.63 -6.08
CA ASP A 52 -0.57 -2.86 -7.51
C ASP A 52 0.61 -3.80 -7.68
N ILE A 53 0.38 -4.96 -8.25
CA ILE A 53 1.40 -5.99 -8.40
C ILE A 53 2.37 -5.70 -9.55
N ASN A 54 2.07 -4.74 -10.41
CA ASN A 54 2.93 -4.34 -11.54
C ASN A 54 3.70 -3.05 -11.24
N LEU A 55 4.55 -3.09 -10.20
CA LEU A 55 5.32 -1.93 -9.77
C LEU A 55 6.59 -1.77 -10.61
N PRO A 56 7.04 -0.52 -10.86
CA PRO A 56 8.18 -0.27 -11.75
C PRO A 56 9.53 -0.72 -11.21
N ASP A 57 9.72 -0.75 -9.88
CA ASP A 57 11.00 -1.06 -9.24
C ASP A 57 11.03 -2.41 -8.56
N GLY A 58 10.00 -3.22 -8.75
CA GLY A 58 9.97 -4.51 -8.11
C GLY A 58 8.71 -5.28 -8.41
N ASN A 59 8.71 -6.52 -7.98
CA ASN A 59 7.59 -7.41 -8.15
C ASN A 59 6.68 -7.31 -6.93
N GLY A 60 5.42 -6.98 -7.16
CA GLY A 60 4.43 -6.92 -6.10
C GLY A 60 4.29 -8.22 -5.31
N PHE A 61 4.57 -9.37 -5.92
CA PHE A 61 4.55 -10.64 -5.22
C PHE A 61 5.63 -10.73 -4.14
N GLU A 62 6.80 -10.16 -4.38
CA GLU A 62 7.85 -10.12 -3.36
C GLU A 62 7.46 -9.21 -2.20
N LEU A 63 6.80 -8.11 -2.52
CA LEU A 63 6.28 -7.22 -1.49
C LEU A 63 5.23 -7.94 -0.65
N CYS A 64 4.38 -8.78 -1.25
CA CYS A 64 3.41 -9.58 -0.50
C CYS A 64 4.08 -10.48 0.52
N LYS A 65 5.24 -11.04 0.20
CA LYS A 65 5.99 -11.89 1.16
C LYS A 65 6.43 -11.08 2.37
N LEU A 66 6.79 -9.82 2.17
CA LEU A 66 7.17 -8.93 3.26
C LEU A 66 5.96 -8.54 4.13
N ILE A 67 4.80 -8.39 3.50
CA ILE A 67 3.57 -7.99 4.19
C ILE A 67 3.00 -9.13 5.05
N LYS A 68 2.99 -10.35 4.53
CA LYS A 68 2.33 -11.49 5.18
C LYS A 68 2.72 -11.72 6.63
N PRO A 69 4.00 -11.63 7.01
CA PRO A 69 4.37 -11.86 8.42
C PRO A 69 3.76 -10.84 9.39
N GLN A 70 3.30 -9.69 8.90
CA GLN A 70 2.70 -8.65 9.73
C GLN A 70 1.18 -8.70 9.74
N HIS A 71 0.59 -9.62 8.98
CA HIS A 71 -0.83 -9.94 8.98
C HIS A 71 -1.82 -8.85 8.61
N PRO A 72 -1.49 -7.85 7.79
CA PRO A 72 -2.53 -6.97 7.28
C PRO A 72 -3.35 -7.71 6.21
N ASP A 73 -4.60 -7.31 6.06
CA ASP A 73 -5.37 -7.72 4.90
C ASP A 73 -4.75 -7.09 3.66
N THR A 74 -4.61 -7.86 2.60
CA THR A 74 -3.98 -7.39 1.38
C THR A 74 -4.90 -7.65 0.19
N ILE A 75 -5.15 -6.58 -0.59
CA ILE A 75 -5.89 -6.69 -1.84
C ILE A 75 -4.92 -6.31 -2.96
N GLY A 76 -4.61 -7.30 -3.81
CA GLY A 76 -3.75 -7.08 -4.96
C GLY A 76 -4.57 -6.70 -6.18
N PHE A 77 -4.02 -5.82 -7.01
CA PHE A 77 -4.65 -5.44 -8.27
C PHE A 77 -3.55 -5.04 -9.27
N SER A 78 -3.93 -4.87 -10.51
CA SER A 78 -2.97 -4.45 -11.53
C SER A 78 -3.64 -3.57 -12.57
#